data_8a1fc5ec340193057b023ad9e28eed10
#
_entry.id   8a1fc5ec340193057b023ad9e28eed10
#
_cell.length_a   1.000
_cell.length_b   1.000
_cell.length_c   1.000
_cell.angle_alpha   90.00
_cell.angle_beta   90.00
_cell.angle_gamma   90.00
#
_symmetry.space_group_name_H-M   'P 1'
#
loop_
_entity.id
_entity.type
_entity.pdbx_description
1 polymer ?
#
loop_
_entity_poly.entity_id
_entity_poly.type
_entity_poly.pdbx_seq_one_letter_code
_entity_poly.pdbx_strand_id
1 'polypeptide(L)'
;NFYQSNKSVLSISGYNHQQYTKFINKSFKYDNFFSYRASSWGWSTWSDRWKIYKRKISVNKIRSLKHEIDIKLGLDVYYSLLDINKNKKKLWAANWCFVSLIQNKVTVYPKISRTSNIGFDGSGQGGFSNKFKNKLKDISTKNFRYMQNFSLLNTINQKIFLKMFRRNIFYIFLINLISPVV
;
A
#
# COMPACT_ATOMS: atom_id res chain seq x y z
N ASN A 1 -11.46 -13.68 13.03
CA ASN A 1 -10.20 -12.98 12.74
C ASN A 1 -9.13 -13.91 12.19
N PHE A 2 -9.30 -14.33 10.92
CA PHE A 2 -8.47 -15.34 10.26
C PHE A 2 -6.94 -15.07 10.37
N TYR A 3 -6.50 -13.81 10.25
CA TYR A 3 -5.08 -13.45 10.31
C TYR A 3 -4.59 -12.97 11.69
N GLN A 4 -5.40 -13.03 12.73
CA GLN A 4 -5.03 -12.50 14.04
C GLN A 4 -3.83 -13.23 14.67
N SER A 5 -3.78 -14.54 14.52
CA SER A 5 -2.68 -15.38 15.00
C SER A 5 -1.43 -15.28 14.13
N ASN A 6 -1.56 -14.93 12.87
CA ASN A 6 -0.43 -14.82 11.95
C ASN A 6 0.32 -13.49 12.15
N LYS A 7 1.39 -13.52 12.94
CA LYS A 7 2.19 -12.33 13.29
C LYS A 7 3.00 -11.76 12.13
N SER A 8 3.11 -12.47 11.00
CA SER A 8 3.69 -11.93 9.76
C SER A 8 2.73 -10.97 9.03
N VAL A 9 1.44 -10.99 9.35
CA VAL A 9 0.47 -10.03 8.80
C VAL A 9 0.42 -8.79 9.67
N LEU A 10 0.80 -7.65 9.12
CA LEU A 10 0.83 -6.36 9.79
C LEU A 10 -0.55 -5.69 9.82
N SER A 11 -1.24 -5.70 8.69
CA SER A 11 -2.52 -5.04 8.49
C SER A 11 -3.37 -5.71 7.42
N ILE A 12 -4.61 -5.31 7.34
CA ILE A 12 -5.56 -5.74 6.31
C ILE A 12 -6.06 -4.48 5.60
N SER A 13 -6.02 -4.48 4.27
CA SER A 13 -6.65 -3.46 3.44
C SER A 13 -8.00 -3.96 2.93
N GLY A 14 -9.02 -3.12 2.99
CA GLY A 14 -10.27 -3.35 2.27
C GLY A 14 -10.23 -2.82 0.84
N TYR A 15 -9.27 -1.94 0.53
CA TYR A 15 -9.11 -1.32 -0.77
C TYR A 15 -8.13 -2.07 -1.65
N ASN A 16 -8.48 -2.21 -2.93
CA ASN A 16 -7.57 -2.63 -3.98
C ASN A 16 -7.83 -1.79 -5.23
N HIS A 17 -6.78 -1.46 -5.96
CA HIS A 17 -6.90 -0.72 -7.22
C HIS A 17 -7.61 -1.55 -8.29
N GLN A 18 -8.64 -0.99 -8.94
CA GLN A 18 -9.37 -1.66 -10.02
C GLN A 18 -8.46 -2.10 -11.17
N GLN A 19 -7.45 -1.29 -11.48
CA GLN A 19 -6.47 -1.62 -12.52
C GLN A 19 -5.68 -2.87 -12.17
N TYR A 20 -5.34 -3.07 -10.88
CA TYR A 20 -4.63 -4.26 -10.44
C TYR A 20 -5.48 -5.52 -10.59
N THR A 21 -6.77 -5.45 -10.27
CA THR A 21 -7.69 -6.58 -10.45
C THR A 21 -7.72 -7.10 -11.89
N LYS A 22 -7.52 -6.21 -12.89
CA LYS A 22 -7.44 -6.61 -14.30
C LYS A 22 -6.18 -7.42 -14.64
N PHE A 23 -5.10 -7.23 -13.89
CA PHE A 23 -3.82 -7.92 -14.10
C PHE A 23 -3.67 -9.19 -13.26
N ILE A 24 -4.49 -9.38 -12.23
CA ILE A 24 -4.50 -10.65 -11.48
C ILE A 24 -4.98 -11.74 -12.43
N ASN A 25 -4.11 -12.71 -12.66
CA ASN A 25 -4.43 -13.84 -13.52
C ASN A 25 -5.75 -14.47 -13.12
N LYS A 26 -6.61 -14.81 -14.09
CA LYS A 26 -7.88 -15.51 -13.87
C LYS A 26 -7.66 -16.85 -13.16
N SER A 27 -6.51 -17.48 -13.34
CA SER A 27 -6.09 -18.70 -12.64
C SER A 27 -5.71 -18.53 -11.17
N PHE A 28 -5.58 -17.27 -10.68
CA PHE A 28 -5.26 -17.01 -9.29
C PHE A 28 -6.42 -17.43 -8.39
N LYS A 29 -6.23 -18.53 -7.68
CA LYS A 29 -7.29 -19.27 -6.96
C LYS A 29 -7.74 -18.63 -5.65
N TYR A 30 -6.97 -17.67 -5.09
CA TYR A 30 -7.28 -17.02 -3.82
C TYR A 30 -8.04 -15.71 -4.03
N ASP A 31 -8.80 -15.30 -3.03
CA ASP A 31 -9.59 -14.07 -3.03
C ASP A 31 -8.87 -12.90 -2.34
N ASN A 32 -7.65 -13.15 -1.85
CA ASN A 32 -6.74 -12.16 -1.29
C ASN A 32 -5.29 -12.45 -1.68
N PHE A 33 -4.43 -11.46 -1.52
CA PHE A 33 -2.98 -11.56 -1.73
C PHE A 33 -2.24 -10.71 -0.68
N PHE A 34 -0.92 -10.86 -0.63
CA PHE A 34 -0.06 -10.12 0.28
C PHE A 34 0.78 -9.09 -0.44
N SER A 35 1.09 -7.97 0.24
CA SER A 35 2.08 -6.99 -0.20
C SER A 35 2.81 -6.42 1.01
N TYR A 36 4.08 -6.06 0.83
CA TYR A 36 4.80 -5.27 1.83
C TYR A 36 4.29 -3.84 1.93
N ARG A 37 3.78 -3.30 0.82
CA ARG A 37 3.19 -1.97 0.82
C ARG A 37 1.87 -2.00 1.57
N ALA A 38 1.72 -1.14 2.57
CA ALA A 38 0.46 -0.94 3.28
C ALA A 38 -0.45 0.04 2.51
N SER A 39 -1.77 -0.08 2.70
CA SER A 39 -2.76 0.89 2.24
C SER A 39 -3.37 1.61 3.43
N SER A 40 -3.64 2.90 3.26
CA SER A 40 -4.34 3.73 4.24
C SER A 40 -5.84 3.87 3.95
N TRP A 41 -6.35 3.24 2.90
CA TRP A 41 -7.75 3.35 2.50
C TRP A 41 -8.54 2.12 2.92
N GLY A 42 -9.53 2.33 3.81
CA GLY A 42 -10.36 1.24 4.34
C GLY A 42 -9.51 0.11 4.89
N TRP A 43 -8.68 0.39 5.87
CA TRP A 43 -7.70 -0.54 6.42
C TRP A 43 -7.91 -0.80 7.91
N SER A 44 -7.35 -1.87 8.40
CA SER A 44 -7.33 -2.22 9.82
C SER A 44 -6.03 -2.89 10.21
N THR A 45 -5.73 -2.85 11.51
CA THR A 45 -4.63 -3.58 12.14
C THR A 45 -5.03 -3.95 13.57
N TRP A 46 -4.17 -4.68 14.28
CA TRP A 46 -4.36 -5.06 15.66
C TRP A 46 -3.53 -4.16 16.59
N SER A 47 -3.98 -3.99 17.82
CA SER A 47 -3.34 -3.11 18.80
C SER A 47 -1.87 -3.48 19.06
N ASP A 48 -1.55 -4.78 19.13
CA ASP A 48 -0.19 -5.28 19.30
C ASP A 48 0.73 -4.92 18.13
N ARG A 49 0.18 -4.86 16.92
CA ARG A 49 0.91 -4.48 15.70
C ARG A 49 1.04 -2.98 15.55
N TRP A 50 0.01 -2.22 15.94
CA TRP A 50 0.08 -0.76 15.94
C TRP A 50 1.16 -0.21 16.89
N LYS A 51 1.43 -0.89 18.00
CA LYS A 51 2.50 -0.52 18.97
C LYS A 51 3.90 -0.43 18.35
N ILE A 52 4.15 -1.12 17.23
CA ILE A 52 5.44 -1.07 16.52
C ILE A 52 5.58 0.13 15.58
N TYR A 53 4.53 0.95 15.43
CA TYR A 53 4.57 2.15 14.60
C TYR A 53 5.60 3.15 15.10
N LYS A 54 6.43 3.68 14.22
CA LYS A 54 7.45 4.68 14.53
C LYS A 54 7.19 5.95 13.75
N ARG A 55 7.04 7.07 14.46
CA ARG A 55 6.85 8.41 13.85
C ARG A 55 8.12 8.95 13.20
N LYS A 56 9.28 8.68 13.82
CA LYS A 56 10.59 9.16 13.36
C LYS A 56 11.41 8.01 12.83
N ILE A 57 11.88 8.15 11.62
CA ILE A 57 12.74 7.19 10.94
C ILE A 57 13.98 7.95 10.50
N SER A 58 15.17 7.45 10.80
CA SER A 58 16.43 8.08 10.41
C SER A 58 16.54 8.17 8.87
N VAL A 59 16.93 9.34 8.38
CA VAL A 59 17.17 9.58 6.94
C VAL A 59 18.27 8.66 6.41
N ASN A 60 19.33 8.42 7.21
CA ASN A 60 20.39 7.50 6.83
C ASN A 60 19.85 6.07 6.64
N LYS A 61 18.96 5.62 7.53
CA LYS A 61 18.29 4.32 7.39
C LYS A 61 17.40 4.23 6.16
N ILE A 62 16.66 5.31 5.83
CA ILE A 62 15.85 5.37 4.61
C ILE A 62 16.75 5.26 3.38
N ARG A 63 17.85 6.02 3.35
CA ARG A 63 18.80 6.03 2.23
C ARG A 63 19.49 4.67 2.04
N SER A 64 19.93 4.03 3.13
CA SER A 64 20.58 2.71 3.07
C SER A 64 19.67 1.60 2.55
N LEU A 65 18.34 1.75 2.68
CA LEU A 65 17.34 0.78 2.22
C LEU A 65 16.61 1.22 0.93
N LYS A 66 17.18 2.17 0.16
CA LYS A 66 16.54 2.69 -1.06
C LYS A 66 16.12 1.57 -2.03
N HIS A 67 17.00 0.61 -2.27
CA HIS A 67 16.74 -0.50 -3.19
C HIS A 67 15.58 -1.38 -2.70
N GLU A 68 15.61 -1.80 -1.44
CA GLU A 68 14.55 -2.62 -0.83
C GLU A 68 13.21 -1.89 -0.79
N ILE A 69 13.24 -0.58 -0.51
CA ILE A 69 12.03 0.26 -0.56
C ILE A 69 11.47 0.26 -1.98
N ASP A 70 12.30 0.50 -3.01
CA ASP A 70 11.83 0.53 -4.40
C ASP A 70 11.19 -0.81 -4.82
N ILE A 71 11.85 -1.92 -4.57
CA ILE A 71 11.37 -3.23 -5.02
C ILE A 71 10.21 -3.80 -4.22
N LYS A 72 10.03 -3.40 -2.95
CA LYS A 72 8.99 -3.92 -2.06
C LYS A 72 7.84 -2.96 -1.80
N LEU A 73 8.09 -1.66 -1.78
CA LEU A 73 7.10 -0.63 -1.44
C LEU A 73 6.78 0.30 -2.60
N GLY A 74 7.73 0.53 -3.50
CA GLY A 74 7.67 1.52 -4.57
C GLY A 74 8.46 2.79 -4.24
N LEU A 75 9.04 3.39 -5.29
CA LEU A 75 9.92 4.55 -5.16
C LEU A 75 9.20 5.81 -4.66
N ASP A 76 7.89 5.92 -4.87
CA ASP A 76 7.05 6.97 -4.32
C ASP A 76 7.03 6.97 -2.79
N VAL A 77 7.08 5.79 -2.15
CA VAL A 77 7.22 5.67 -0.69
C VAL A 77 8.57 6.17 -0.23
N TYR A 78 9.65 5.87 -0.97
CA TYR A 78 10.98 6.37 -0.66
C TYR A 78 11.03 7.90 -0.61
N TYR A 79 10.53 8.57 -1.64
CA TYR A 79 10.49 10.03 -1.68
C TYR A 79 9.55 10.62 -0.62
N SER A 80 8.41 9.99 -0.36
CA SER A 80 7.50 10.40 0.72
C SER A 80 8.18 10.34 2.09
N LEU A 81 8.99 9.31 2.35
CA LEU A 81 9.76 9.18 3.60
C LEU A 81 10.82 10.28 3.76
N LEU A 82 11.50 10.65 2.68
CA LEU A 82 12.45 11.75 2.70
C LEU A 82 11.76 13.10 2.92
N ASP A 83 10.60 13.31 2.27
CA ASP A 83 9.82 14.54 2.38
C ASP A 83 9.25 14.75 3.80
N ILE A 84 8.78 13.68 4.45
CA ILE A 84 8.36 13.70 5.85
C ILE A 84 9.48 14.25 6.75
N ASN A 85 10.70 13.77 6.53
CA ASN A 85 11.85 14.18 7.35
C ASN A 85 12.29 15.62 7.05
N LYS A 86 12.25 16.04 5.78
CA LYS A 86 12.64 17.38 5.35
C LYS A 86 11.60 18.43 5.76
N ASN A 87 10.33 18.18 5.46
CA ASN A 87 9.25 19.17 5.53
C ASN A 87 8.31 18.95 6.73
N LYS A 88 8.66 18.05 7.66
CA LYS A 88 7.86 17.69 8.86
C LYS A 88 6.40 17.33 8.54
N LYS A 89 6.14 16.84 7.32
CA LYS A 89 4.79 16.42 6.91
C LYS A 89 4.31 15.23 7.72
N LYS A 90 3.01 15.20 8.05
CA LYS A 90 2.40 14.12 8.84
C LYS A 90 1.88 12.99 7.93
N LEU A 91 2.72 12.40 7.10
CA LEU A 91 2.35 11.30 6.19
C LEU A 91 2.57 9.93 6.86
N TRP A 92 1.74 9.60 7.83
CA TRP A 92 1.85 8.38 8.63
C TRP A 92 1.85 7.09 7.79
N ALA A 93 1.15 7.07 6.66
CA ALA A 93 1.02 5.89 5.81
C ALA A 93 2.35 5.45 5.20
N ALA A 94 3.24 6.39 4.80
CA ALA A 94 4.57 6.04 4.31
C ALA A 94 5.44 5.43 5.42
N ASN A 95 5.36 5.97 6.64
CA ASN A 95 6.03 5.39 7.81
C ASN A 95 5.51 3.97 8.11
N TRP A 96 4.20 3.73 7.95
CA TRP A 96 3.61 2.42 8.15
C TRP A 96 4.09 1.40 7.10
N CYS A 97 4.22 1.82 5.83
CA CYS A 97 4.86 1.01 4.80
C CYS A 97 6.32 0.68 5.17
N PHE A 98 7.08 1.66 5.68
CA PHE A 98 8.45 1.42 6.09
C PHE A 98 8.54 0.45 7.28
N VAL A 99 7.63 0.54 8.24
CA VAL A 99 7.54 -0.42 9.36
C VAL A 99 7.29 -1.83 8.83
N SER A 100 6.42 -2.01 7.84
CA SER A 100 6.18 -3.34 7.24
C SER A 100 7.46 -3.93 6.64
N LEU A 101 8.27 -3.09 5.98
CA LEU A 101 9.54 -3.50 5.39
C LEU A 101 10.55 -3.96 6.45
N ILE A 102 10.84 -3.10 7.44
CA ILE A 102 11.87 -3.38 8.46
C ILE A 102 11.50 -4.51 9.41
N GLN A 103 10.20 -4.77 9.59
CA GLN A 103 9.68 -5.87 10.41
C GLN A 103 9.43 -7.14 9.59
N ASN A 104 9.72 -7.11 8.29
CA ASN A 104 9.43 -8.21 7.36
C ASN A 104 7.98 -8.70 7.46
N LYS A 105 7.03 -7.77 7.57
CA LYS A 105 5.60 -8.04 7.69
C LYS A 105 4.83 -7.56 6.46
N VAL A 106 3.62 -8.08 6.26
CA VAL A 106 2.82 -7.79 5.08
C VAL A 106 1.43 -7.28 5.39
N THR A 107 0.83 -6.62 4.42
CA THR A 107 -0.58 -6.27 4.39
C THR A 107 -1.33 -7.24 3.50
N VAL A 108 -2.47 -7.70 3.97
CA VAL A 108 -3.44 -8.49 3.19
C VAL A 108 -4.30 -7.55 2.37
N TYR A 109 -4.42 -7.83 1.08
CA TYR A 109 -5.29 -7.12 0.15
C TYR A 109 -6.37 -8.04 -0.40
N PRO A 110 -7.60 -7.57 -0.57
CA PRO A 110 -8.61 -8.33 -1.29
C PRO A 110 -8.31 -8.35 -2.79
N LYS A 111 -8.57 -9.44 -3.47
CA LYS A 111 -8.49 -9.52 -4.95
C LYS A 111 -9.41 -8.48 -5.60
N ILE A 112 -10.60 -8.31 -5.07
CA ILE A 112 -11.58 -7.30 -5.48
C ILE A 112 -11.82 -6.35 -4.31
N SER A 113 -11.73 -5.04 -4.57
CA SER A 113 -11.88 -4.01 -3.52
C SER A 113 -13.22 -4.15 -2.78
N ARG A 114 -13.15 -4.06 -1.46
CA ARG A 114 -14.31 -4.10 -0.53
C ARG A 114 -14.70 -2.71 -0.04
N THR A 115 -13.88 -1.70 -0.37
CA THR A 115 -14.11 -0.31 -0.02
C THR A 115 -13.94 0.58 -1.24
N SER A 116 -14.61 1.73 -1.26
CA SER A 116 -14.45 2.77 -2.25
C SER A 116 -13.92 4.02 -1.55
N ASN A 117 -12.94 4.68 -2.18
CA ASN A 117 -12.48 5.98 -1.71
C ASN A 117 -13.32 7.07 -2.37
N ILE A 118 -14.13 7.76 -1.58
CA ILE A 118 -15.00 8.85 -2.06
C ILE A 118 -14.26 10.21 -2.11
N GLY A 119 -13.12 10.35 -1.43
CA GLY A 119 -12.35 11.61 -1.34
C GLY A 119 -11.66 12.06 -2.65
N PHE A 120 -12.00 11.46 -3.79
CA PHE A 120 -11.58 11.90 -5.14
C PHE A 120 -12.64 12.72 -5.87
N ASP A 121 -13.62 13.20 -5.17
CA ASP A 121 -14.66 14.13 -5.67
C ASP A 121 -14.26 15.60 -5.54
N GLY A 122 -13.06 15.87 -5.05
CA GLY A 122 -12.53 17.21 -4.76
C GLY A 122 -12.60 17.61 -3.29
N SER A 123 -13.31 16.88 -2.45
CA SER A 123 -13.39 17.16 -1.00
C SER A 123 -12.16 16.69 -0.22
N GLY A 124 -11.37 15.75 -0.79
CA GLY A 124 -10.19 15.18 -0.17
C GLY A 124 -8.87 15.81 -0.65
N GLN A 125 -7.78 15.54 0.06
CA GLN A 125 -6.44 16.01 -0.30
C GLN A 125 -5.94 15.48 -1.66
N GLY A 126 -6.57 14.45 -2.23
CA GLY A 126 -6.21 13.85 -3.53
C GLY A 126 -6.79 14.59 -4.75
N GLY A 127 -7.60 15.65 -4.55
CA GLY A 127 -8.27 16.38 -5.62
C GLY A 127 -9.26 15.51 -6.43
N PHE A 128 -9.61 15.97 -7.64
CA PHE A 128 -10.49 15.22 -8.55
C PHE A 128 -9.74 14.11 -9.27
N SER A 129 -10.18 12.85 -9.11
CA SER A 129 -9.66 11.75 -9.90
C SER A 129 -10.65 10.60 -10.02
N ASN A 130 -11.11 10.34 -11.23
CA ASN A 130 -11.93 9.16 -11.52
C ASN A 130 -11.12 7.85 -11.56
N LYS A 131 -9.79 7.96 -11.61
CA LYS A 131 -8.87 6.82 -11.75
C LYS A 131 -8.91 5.88 -10.55
N PHE A 132 -9.21 6.40 -9.37
CA PHE A 132 -9.21 5.66 -8.10
C PHE A 132 -10.61 5.34 -7.59
N LYS A 133 -11.67 5.80 -8.29
CA LYS A 133 -13.04 5.42 -7.95
C LYS A 133 -13.24 3.94 -8.26
N ASN A 134 -13.56 3.16 -7.25
CA ASN A 134 -13.99 1.77 -7.42
C ASN A 134 -15.51 1.71 -7.32
N LYS A 135 -16.17 1.09 -8.30
CA LYS A 135 -17.54 0.62 -8.12
C LYS A 135 -17.49 -0.58 -7.19
N LEU A 136 -18.12 -0.47 -6.01
CA LEU A 136 -18.29 -1.61 -5.13
C LEU A 136 -19.16 -2.64 -5.85
N LYS A 137 -18.71 -3.86 -5.89
CA LYS A 137 -19.49 -5.00 -6.35
C LYS A 137 -20.06 -5.68 -5.12
N ASP A 138 -21.29 -6.08 -5.18
CA ASP A 138 -21.85 -6.99 -4.19
C ASP A 138 -21.15 -8.34 -4.37
N ILE A 139 -20.30 -8.68 -3.43
CA ILE A 139 -19.46 -9.87 -3.50
C ILE A 139 -19.78 -10.71 -2.27
N SER A 140 -20.40 -11.86 -2.54
CA SER A 140 -20.61 -12.87 -1.51
C SER A 140 -19.27 -13.22 -0.83
N THR A 141 -19.29 -13.27 0.50
CA THR A 141 -18.17 -13.76 1.31
C THR A 141 -18.28 -15.27 1.56
N LYS A 142 -19.36 -15.90 1.11
CA LYS A 142 -19.49 -17.36 1.14
C LYS A 142 -18.38 -17.96 0.29
N ASN A 143 -17.68 -18.93 0.84
CA ASN A 143 -16.57 -19.63 0.16
C ASN A 143 -15.35 -18.76 -0.17
N PHE A 144 -15.06 -17.74 0.64
CA PHE A 144 -13.85 -16.92 0.47
C PHE A 144 -12.58 -17.77 0.69
N ARG A 145 -11.73 -17.83 -0.33
CA ARG A 145 -10.50 -18.62 -0.33
C ARG A 145 -9.32 -17.79 0.15
N TYR A 146 -8.97 -17.95 1.41
CA TYR A 146 -7.87 -17.24 2.04
C TYR A 146 -6.51 -17.81 1.63
N MET A 147 -5.60 -16.95 1.19
CA MET A 147 -4.18 -17.28 1.08
C MET A 147 -3.58 -17.31 2.49
N GLN A 148 -3.08 -18.45 2.92
CA GLN A 148 -2.54 -18.65 4.26
C GLN A 148 -1.02 -18.43 4.30
N ASN A 149 -0.32 -18.81 3.24
CA ASN A 149 1.13 -18.87 3.22
C ASN A 149 1.74 -17.62 2.56
N PHE A 150 2.54 -16.91 3.35
CA PHE A 150 3.27 -15.72 2.93
C PHE A 150 4.41 -16.02 1.93
N SER A 151 5.01 -17.21 1.97
CA SER A 151 6.08 -17.62 1.03
C SER A 151 5.61 -17.68 -0.43
N LEU A 152 4.28 -17.71 -0.65
CA LEU A 152 3.66 -17.59 -1.95
C LEU A 152 3.50 -16.12 -2.42
N LEU A 153 4.24 -15.17 -1.87
CA LEU A 153 4.41 -13.86 -2.48
C LEU A 153 5.04 -14.08 -3.86
N ASN A 154 4.15 -14.30 -4.81
CA ASN A 154 4.55 -14.39 -6.19
C ASN A 154 5.20 -13.06 -6.57
N THR A 155 6.51 -13.06 -6.79
CA THR A 155 7.31 -11.89 -7.17
C THR A 155 6.72 -11.19 -8.38
N ILE A 156 6.03 -11.91 -9.24
CA ILE A 156 5.30 -11.38 -10.40
C ILE A 156 4.13 -10.50 -9.94
N ASN A 157 3.30 -10.97 -9.01
CA ASN A 157 2.15 -10.20 -8.50
C ASN A 157 2.61 -8.95 -7.75
N GLN A 158 3.69 -9.03 -6.98
CA GLN A 158 4.29 -7.88 -6.31
C GLN A 158 4.82 -6.86 -7.32
N LYS A 159 5.55 -7.29 -8.36
CA LYS A 159 6.04 -6.41 -9.43
C LYS A 159 4.91 -5.73 -10.19
N ILE A 160 3.84 -6.44 -10.51
CA ILE A 160 2.65 -5.89 -11.19
C ILE A 160 1.96 -4.87 -10.29
N PHE A 161 1.76 -5.20 -9.00
CA PHE A 161 1.17 -4.31 -8.02
C PHE A 161 1.97 -3.00 -7.88
N LEU A 162 3.29 -3.07 -7.82
CA LEU A 162 4.15 -1.90 -7.70
C LEU A 162 4.24 -1.08 -8.99
N LYS A 163 4.09 -1.69 -10.17
CA LYS A 163 4.04 -0.95 -11.45
C LYS A 163 2.94 0.11 -11.47
N MET A 164 1.85 -0.09 -10.75
CA MET A 164 0.77 0.91 -10.66
C MET A 164 1.20 2.18 -9.94
N PHE A 165 2.10 2.05 -8.97
CA PHE A 165 2.64 3.18 -8.22
C PHE A 165 3.83 3.84 -8.94
N ARG A 166 4.59 3.11 -9.76
CA ARG A 166 5.69 3.65 -10.57
C ARG A 166 5.24 4.66 -11.63
N ARG A 167 4.06 4.50 -12.21
CA ARG A 167 3.51 5.46 -13.19
C ARG A 167 3.27 6.87 -12.60
N ASN A 168 3.16 6.99 -11.28
CA ASN A 168 2.97 8.28 -10.61
C ASN A 168 4.29 9.02 -10.33
N ILE A 169 5.44 8.37 -10.48
CA ILE A 169 6.75 9.00 -10.21
C ILE A 169 7.03 10.12 -11.21
N PHE A 170 6.68 9.94 -12.48
CA PHE A 170 6.81 11.01 -13.49
C PHE A 170 5.97 12.24 -13.11
N TYR A 171 4.81 12.03 -12.51
CA TYR A 171 3.93 13.10 -12.04
C TYR A 171 4.50 13.79 -10.79
N ILE A 172 5.08 13.03 -9.87
CA ILE A 172 5.74 13.58 -8.66
C ILE A 172 7.00 14.34 -9.05
N PHE A 173 7.76 13.86 -10.03
CA PHE A 173 8.94 14.53 -10.55
C PHE A 173 8.58 15.84 -11.27
N LEU A 174 7.51 15.87 -12.05
CA LEU A 174 6.98 17.07 -12.70
C LEU A 174 6.44 18.10 -11.68
N ILE A 175 5.74 17.67 -10.63
CA ILE A 175 5.25 18.59 -9.58
C ILE A 175 6.42 19.21 -8.83
N ASN A 176 7.48 18.46 -8.52
CA ASN A 176 8.67 19.00 -7.87
C ASN A 176 9.52 19.89 -8.76
N LEU A 177 9.38 19.79 -10.09
CA LEU A 177 10.02 20.70 -11.05
C LEU A 177 9.19 21.96 -11.31
N ILE A 178 7.87 21.91 -11.14
CA ILE A 178 6.94 23.00 -11.47
C ILE A 178 6.55 23.82 -10.22
N SER A 179 6.78 23.29 -9.01
CA SER A 179 6.64 24.07 -7.76
C SER A 179 8.01 24.61 -7.35
N PRO A 180 8.37 25.83 -7.72
CA PRO A 180 9.46 26.50 -7.05
C PRO A 180 9.07 26.68 -5.59
N VAL A 181 9.99 26.35 -4.71
CA VAL A 181 9.93 26.57 -3.27
C VAL A 181 9.60 28.04 -3.01
N VAL A 182 8.39 28.32 -2.52
CA VAL A 182 8.07 29.52 -1.77
C VAL A 182 8.10 29.17 -0.30
#